data_390b33bd6dbaaff3c7f6996eed29e8b2
#
_entry.id   390b33bd6dbaaff3c7f6996eed29e8b2
#
_cell.length_a   1.000
_cell.length_b   1.000
_cell.length_c   1.000
_cell.angle_alpha   90.00
_cell.angle_beta   90.00
_cell.angle_gamma   90.00
#
_symmetry.space_group_name_H-M   'P 1'
#
loop_
_entity.id
_entity.type
_entity.pdbx_description
1 polymer ?
#
loop_
_entity_poly.entity_id
_entity_poly.type
_entity_poly.pdbx_seq_one_letter_code
_entity_poly.pdbx_strand_id
1 'polypeptide(L)'
;MGYPYDVPDYAGGGSGSTSFDCAVCLEVLHQPVRTRCGHVFCRSCIATSLKNNKWTCPYCRAYLPSEGVPATDVAKRMKSEYKNCAECDTLVCLSEMRAHIRTCQKYIDKYGPEVQLLESGGGLVQPGGSLRLSCAASGFTFDEHAMGWFRQAPGKEREGVSAISGDASVTYYADSVKGRFTISRDNSKNTLYLQMNSLRAEDTAVYYCATLDEYSGFGGASEADYWGQGTQVTVSSGGGSRSGGNHRRNGRGGRGGYNRRNNGYHPY
;
A
#
# COMPACT_ATOMS: atom_id res chain seq x y z
N MET A 1 -20.28 -5.26 29.76
CA MET A 1 -19.21 -5.70 30.65
C MET A 1 -17.95 -5.04 30.17
N GLY A 2 -17.44 -4.09 30.95
CA GLY A 2 -16.29 -3.26 30.58
C GLY A 2 -14.99 -4.00 30.87
N TYR A 3 -14.07 -3.93 29.94
CA TYR A 3 -12.68 -4.35 30.17
C TYR A 3 -11.94 -3.21 30.85
N PRO A 4 -11.32 -3.44 32.01
CA PRO A 4 -10.47 -2.44 32.64
C PRO A 4 -9.06 -2.53 32.01
N TYR A 5 -8.75 -1.64 31.11
CA TYR A 5 -7.36 -1.32 30.81
C TYR A 5 -6.99 -0.11 31.68
N ASP A 6 -6.35 -0.38 32.79
CA ASP A 6 -5.58 0.62 33.52
C ASP A 6 -4.47 1.12 32.61
N VAL A 7 -4.65 2.32 32.08
CA VAL A 7 -3.62 3.04 31.34
C VAL A 7 -2.69 3.63 32.39
N PRO A 8 -1.38 3.32 32.43
CA PRO A 8 -0.48 3.99 33.36
C PRO A 8 -0.45 5.48 33.02
N ASP A 9 -0.74 6.29 34.05
CA ASP A 9 -0.60 7.74 34.04
C ASP A 9 0.84 8.15 33.75
N TYR A 10 1.12 8.53 32.52
CA TYR A 10 2.33 9.26 32.14
C TYR A 10 2.06 10.78 32.22
N ALA A 11 1.71 11.24 33.39
CA ALA A 11 1.80 12.66 33.77
C ALA A 11 2.93 12.82 34.79
N GLY A 12 4.11 13.15 34.31
CA GLY A 12 5.25 13.42 35.18
C GLY A 12 6.42 13.96 34.37
N GLY A 13 6.63 15.28 34.43
CA GLY A 13 7.77 15.94 33.81
C GLY A 13 9.09 15.43 34.35
N GLY A 14 10.07 15.27 33.46
CA GLY A 14 11.47 14.99 33.77
C GLY A 14 12.23 14.43 32.60
N SER A 15 13.08 15.25 32.01
CA SER A 15 14.25 14.84 31.21
C SER A 15 14.04 13.78 30.10
N GLY A 16 13.68 14.21 28.92
CA GLY A 16 14.30 13.80 27.65
C GLY A 16 14.24 12.37 27.15
N SER A 17 13.46 11.44 27.69
CA SER A 17 13.24 10.14 27.05
C SER A 17 12.03 10.20 26.14
N THR A 18 12.24 10.53 24.87
CA THR A 18 11.20 10.39 23.86
C THR A 18 11.02 8.90 23.58
N SER A 19 9.90 8.33 24.02
CA SER A 19 9.52 6.99 23.62
C SER A 19 9.32 6.95 22.12
N PHE A 20 10.03 6.04 21.44
CA PHE A 20 9.84 5.77 20.00
C PHE A 20 8.84 4.63 19.78
N ASP A 21 8.00 4.34 20.76
CA ASP A 21 7.00 3.28 20.66
C ASP A 21 5.64 3.87 20.23
N CYS A 22 4.94 3.16 19.37
CA CYS A 22 3.60 3.54 18.94
C CYS A 22 2.56 3.15 20.00
N ALA A 23 1.77 4.09 20.48
CA ALA A 23 0.74 3.82 21.51
C ALA A 23 -0.42 2.93 20.99
N VAL A 24 -0.49 2.60 19.72
CA VAL A 24 -1.52 1.71 19.14
C VAL A 24 -1.04 0.28 19.05
N CYS A 25 0.13 0.02 18.46
CA CYS A 25 0.67 -1.34 18.32
C CYS A 25 1.69 -1.71 19.41
N LEU A 26 2.07 -0.77 20.27
CA LEU A 26 3.06 -0.93 21.34
C LEU A 26 4.47 -1.32 20.89
N GLU A 27 4.75 -1.16 19.60
CA GLU A 27 6.03 -1.46 18.98
C GLU A 27 6.76 -0.19 18.56
N VAL A 28 8.04 -0.33 18.21
CA VAL A 28 8.84 0.78 17.66
C VAL A 28 8.15 1.38 16.44
N LEU A 29 8.09 2.71 16.40
CA LEU A 29 7.44 3.47 15.33
C LEU A 29 7.91 3.05 13.94
N HIS A 30 6.96 2.88 13.03
CA HIS A 30 7.21 2.63 11.62
C HIS A 30 6.54 3.70 10.75
N GLN A 31 7.31 4.35 9.87
CA GLN A 31 6.84 5.48 9.08
C GLN A 31 6.07 6.49 9.97
N PRO A 32 6.76 7.12 10.94
CA PRO A 32 6.09 7.93 11.95
C PRO A 32 5.32 9.10 11.35
N VAL A 33 4.08 9.28 11.82
CA VAL A 33 3.18 10.37 11.43
C VAL A 33 2.79 11.14 12.69
N ARG A 34 2.88 12.49 12.63
CA ARG A 34 2.47 13.39 13.70
C ARG A 34 1.09 13.94 13.38
N THR A 35 0.17 13.71 14.27
CA THR A 35 -1.20 14.25 14.21
C THR A 35 -1.22 15.73 14.58
N ARG A 36 -2.34 16.42 14.28
CA ARG A 36 -2.54 17.83 14.64
C ARG A 36 -2.41 18.10 16.14
N CYS A 37 -2.79 17.14 16.99
CA CYS A 37 -2.65 17.26 18.45
C CYS A 37 -1.25 16.92 18.98
N GLY A 38 -0.26 16.71 18.10
CA GLY A 38 1.15 16.52 18.44
C GLY A 38 1.58 15.08 18.68
N HIS A 39 0.66 14.13 18.83
CA HIS A 39 0.99 12.73 19.07
C HIS A 39 1.52 12.03 17.83
N VAL A 40 2.45 11.09 18.02
CA VAL A 40 3.11 10.37 16.93
C VAL A 40 2.73 8.89 16.96
N PHE A 41 2.38 8.35 15.80
CA PHE A 41 1.98 6.97 15.60
C PHE A 41 2.63 6.38 14.35
N CYS A 42 2.61 5.06 14.19
CA CYS A 42 2.86 4.44 12.89
C CYS A 42 1.80 4.91 11.89
N ARG A 43 2.18 5.13 10.63
CA ARG A 43 1.26 5.54 9.57
C ARG A 43 0.05 4.59 9.45
N SER A 44 0.30 3.28 9.39
CA SER A 44 -0.77 2.28 9.30
C SER A 44 -1.68 2.29 10.52
N CYS A 45 -1.11 2.42 11.72
CA CYS A 45 -1.88 2.42 12.97
C CYS A 45 -2.84 3.60 13.05
N ILE A 46 -2.37 4.82 12.74
CA ILE A 46 -3.26 5.99 12.79
C ILE A 46 -4.32 5.94 11.70
N ALA A 47 -3.96 5.51 10.48
CA ALA A 47 -4.90 5.37 9.37
C ALA A 47 -6.05 4.41 9.72
N THR A 48 -5.74 3.23 10.26
CA THR A 48 -6.73 2.24 10.70
C THR A 48 -7.55 2.75 11.89
N SER A 49 -6.89 3.36 12.88
CA SER A 49 -7.56 3.86 14.08
C SER A 49 -8.58 4.95 13.77
N LEU A 50 -8.28 5.87 12.84
CA LEU A 50 -9.21 6.94 12.45
C LEU A 50 -10.46 6.40 11.75
N LYS A 51 -10.32 5.37 10.94
CA LYS A 51 -11.47 4.70 10.30
C LYS A 51 -12.42 4.09 11.33
N ASN A 52 -11.86 3.49 12.39
CA ASN A 52 -12.63 2.77 13.42
C ASN A 52 -13.15 3.70 14.53
N ASN A 53 -12.45 4.79 14.85
CA ASN A 53 -12.70 5.66 16.01
C ASN A 53 -13.24 7.05 15.66
N LYS A 54 -14.05 7.17 14.60
CA LYS A 54 -14.73 8.42 14.21
C LYS A 54 -13.79 9.64 14.18
N TRP A 55 -12.57 9.47 13.61
CA TRP A 55 -11.60 10.54 13.44
C TRP A 55 -11.13 11.19 14.74
N THR A 56 -10.90 10.39 15.76
CA THR A 56 -10.32 10.86 17.04
C THR A 56 -8.93 10.29 17.29
N CYS A 57 -8.08 11.07 17.97
CA CYS A 57 -6.75 10.64 18.36
C CYS A 57 -6.83 9.45 19.33
N PRO A 58 -6.15 8.32 19.04
CA PRO A 58 -6.15 7.16 19.93
C PRO A 58 -5.63 7.45 21.35
N TYR A 59 -4.77 8.47 21.50
CA TYR A 59 -4.13 8.82 22.74
C TYR A 59 -4.93 9.84 23.57
N CYS A 60 -5.29 11.00 22.97
CA CYS A 60 -5.95 12.08 23.72
C CYS A 60 -7.40 12.33 23.30
N ARG A 61 -7.96 11.55 22.37
CA ARG A 61 -9.34 11.65 21.85
C ARG A 61 -9.69 12.98 21.15
N ALA A 62 -8.70 13.85 20.91
CA ALA A 62 -8.91 15.07 20.16
C ALA A 62 -9.36 14.74 18.71
N TYR A 63 -10.27 15.54 18.17
CA TYR A 63 -10.71 15.38 16.77
C TYR A 63 -9.54 15.62 15.81
N LEU A 64 -9.38 14.74 14.83
CA LEU A 64 -8.34 14.77 13.81
C LEU A 64 -8.97 14.87 12.41
N PRO A 65 -8.80 15.97 11.68
CA PRO A 65 -9.35 16.11 10.32
C PRO A 65 -8.59 15.31 9.26
N SER A 66 -7.43 14.75 9.62
CA SER A 66 -6.57 13.94 8.76
C SER A 66 -5.67 13.02 9.59
N GLU A 67 -5.00 12.07 8.93
CA GLU A 67 -4.01 11.18 9.56
C GLU A 67 -2.82 11.95 10.16
N GLY A 68 -2.55 13.17 9.68
CA GLY A 68 -1.43 14.01 10.07
C GLY A 68 -0.34 14.09 8.98
N VAL A 69 0.84 14.53 9.38
CA VAL A 69 1.99 14.74 8.49
C VAL A 69 3.17 13.82 8.88
N PRO A 70 4.05 13.43 7.94
CA PRO A 70 5.23 12.65 8.27
C PRO A 70 6.07 13.33 9.36
N ALA A 71 6.37 12.62 10.45
CA ALA A 71 7.20 13.09 11.55
C ALA A 71 8.68 12.89 11.20
N THR A 72 9.20 13.70 10.29
CA THR A 72 10.56 13.58 9.72
C THR A 72 11.66 13.78 10.74
N ASP A 73 11.44 14.63 11.76
CA ASP A 73 12.32 14.84 12.90
C ASP A 73 12.45 13.57 13.74
N VAL A 74 11.34 12.90 14.05
CA VAL A 74 11.32 11.61 14.75
C VAL A 74 12.03 10.54 13.91
N ALA A 75 11.69 10.42 12.63
CA ALA A 75 12.34 9.47 11.72
C ALA A 75 13.84 9.65 11.61
N LYS A 76 14.34 10.91 11.61
CA LYS A 76 15.78 11.22 11.64
C LYS A 76 16.42 10.75 12.95
N ARG A 77 15.81 11.03 14.08
CA ARG A 77 16.34 10.61 15.39
C ARG A 77 16.38 9.10 15.53
N MET A 78 15.39 8.37 15.04
CA MET A 78 15.37 6.91 15.04
C MET A 78 16.55 6.26 14.32
N LYS A 79 17.21 6.99 13.37
CA LYS A 79 18.40 6.51 12.67
C LYS A 79 19.69 6.61 13.49
N SER A 80 19.69 7.39 14.56
CA SER A 80 20.83 7.58 15.46
C SER A 80 20.62 6.98 16.85
N GLU A 81 19.45 6.41 17.11
CA GLU A 81 19.09 5.78 18.37
C GLU A 81 19.10 4.25 18.23
N TYR A 82 19.54 3.57 19.26
CA TYR A 82 19.67 2.13 19.27
C TYR A 82 18.97 1.54 20.51
N LYS A 83 18.44 0.35 20.37
CA LYS A 83 17.81 -0.42 21.45
C LYS A 83 18.15 -1.89 21.27
N ASN A 84 18.34 -2.60 22.40
CA ASN A 84 18.49 -4.04 22.35
C ASN A 84 17.16 -4.69 21.94
N CYS A 85 17.24 -5.69 21.04
CA CYS A 85 16.11 -6.57 20.75
C CYS A 85 15.76 -7.33 22.03
N ALA A 86 14.49 -7.33 22.43
CA ALA A 86 14.04 -7.98 23.66
C ALA A 86 14.27 -9.50 23.66
N GLU A 87 14.34 -10.12 22.49
CA GLU A 87 14.46 -11.57 22.36
C GLU A 87 15.92 -12.05 22.19
N CYS A 88 16.72 -11.38 21.36
CA CYS A 88 18.08 -11.83 21.08
C CYS A 88 19.18 -10.95 21.71
N ASP A 89 18.79 -9.87 22.39
CA ASP A 89 19.67 -8.89 23.02
C ASP A 89 20.68 -8.20 22.07
N THR A 90 20.46 -8.31 20.76
CA THR A 90 21.27 -7.62 19.76
C THR A 90 20.93 -6.14 19.75
N LEU A 91 21.94 -5.26 19.78
CA LEU A 91 21.77 -3.81 19.66
C LEU A 91 21.41 -3.45 18.22
N VAL A 92 20.21 -2.89 18.02
CA VAL A 92 19.64 -2.60 16.70
C VAL A 92 19.23 -1.14 16.62
N CYS A 93 19.52 -0.50 15.47
CA CYS A 93 19.02 0.84 15.17
C CYS A 93 17.49 0.86 15.18
N LEU A 94 16.87 1.86 15.82
CA LEU A 94 15.41 1.92 15.94
C LEU A 94 14.70 1.95 14.58
N SER A 95 15.30 2.59 13.58
CA SER A 95 14.73 2.60 12.21
C SER A 95 14.73 1.22 11.55
N GLU A 96 15.54 0.27 12.02
CA GLU A 96 15.71 -1.08 11.48
C GLU A 96 15.11 -2.17 12.40
N MET A 97 14.64 -1.80 13.58
CA MET A 97 14.13 -2.75 14.58
C MET A 97 13.05 -3.68 14.03
N ARG A 98 12.09 -3.15 13.26
CA ARG A 98 11.04 -4.01 12.66
C ARG A 98 11.58 -4.97 11.61
N ALA A 99 12.56 -4.54 10.82
CA ALA A 99 13.23 -5.43 9.86
C ALA A 99 14.02 -6.52 10.59
N HIS A 100 14.72 -6.16 11.68
CA HIS A 100 15.43 -7.12 12.52
C HIS A 100 14.48 -8.16 13.12
N ILE A 101 13.36 -7.76 13.72
CA ILE A 101 12.38 -8.68 14.34
C ILE A 101 11.91 -9.75 13.36
N ARG A 102 11.68 -9.40 12.08
CA ARG A 102 11.27 -10.34 11.03
C ARG A 102 12.29 -11.42 10.71
N THR A 103 13.55 -11.16 10.97
CA THR A 103 14.68 -12.08 10.71
C THR A 103 15.34 -12.58 11.99
N CYS A 104 14.89 -12.12 13.16
CA CYS A 104 15.44 -12.52 14.45
C CYS A 104 15.03 -13.95 14.78
N GLN A 105 15.97 -14.89 14.75
CA GLN A 105 15.68 -16.31 14.96
C GLN A 105 15.02 -16.55 16.31
N LYS A 106 15.48 -15.94 17.41
CA LYS A 106 14.86 -16.10 18.72
C LYS A 106 13.44 -15.57 18.80
N TYR A 107 13.13 -14.49 18.06
CA TYR A 107 11.77 -13.98 17.94
C TYR A 107 10.87 -14.96 17.16
N ILE A 108 11.38 -15.46 16.04
CA ILE A 108 10.68 -16.44 15.17
C ILE A 108 10.44 -17.75 15.93
N ASP A 109 11.42 -18.26 16.68
CA ASP A 109 11.29 -19.49 17.48
C ASP A 109 10.25 -19.35 18.60
N LYS A 110 10.06 -18.14 19.13
CA LYS A 110 9.15 -17.87 20.25
C LYS A 110 7.71 -17.53 19.81
N TYR A 111 7.55 -16.76 18.76
CA TYR A 111 6.25 -16.19 18.33
C TYR A 111 5.79 -16.70 16.96
N GLY A 112 6.63 -17.46 16.26
CA GLY A 112 6.43 -17.82 14.86
C GLY A 112 6.87 -16.71 13.90
N PRO A 113 7.02 -17.04 12.60
CA PRO A 113 7.36 -16.08 11.57
C PRO A 113 6.19 -15.11 11.36
N GLU A 114 6.49 -13.83 11.19
CA GLU A 114 5.47 -12.82 10.85
C GLU A 114 4.86 -13.13 9.47
N VAL A 115 3.56 -13.31 9.42
CA VAL A 115 2.84 -13.50 8.15
C VAL A 115 2.91 -12.23 7.31
N GLN A 116 3.36 -12.36 6.08
CA GLN A 116 3.44 -11.25 5.13
C GLN A 116 2.78 -11.64 3.80
N LEU A 117 1.99 -10.71 3.28
CA LEU A 117 1.39 -10.78 1.96
C LEU A 117 1.79 -9.51 1.20
N LEU A 118 2.49 -9.67 0.09
CA LEU A 118 3.03 -8.55 -0.69
C LEU A 118 2.52 -8.61 -2.12
N GLU A 119 1.61 -7.70 -2.46
CA GLU A 119 1.06 -7.57 -3.80
C GLU A 119 1.98 -6.78 -4.73
N SER A 120 1.94 -7.13 -6.01
CA SER A 120 2.59 -6.41 -7.10
C SER A 120 1.85 -6.61 -8.43
N GLY A 121 2.26 -5.89 -9.48
CA GLY A 121 1.70 -6.00 -10.83
C GLY A 121 0.53 -5.04 -11.11
N GLY A 122 0.15 -4.19 -10.14
CA GLY A 122 -0.84 -3.13 -10.37
C GLY A 122 -0.31 -2.03 -11.30
N GLY A 123 -1.20 -1.15 -11.73
CA GLY A 123 -0.85 -0.01 -12.58
C GLY A 123 -2.01 0.52 -13.40
N LEU A 124 -1.67 1.38 -14.37
CA LEU A 124 -2.60 1.96 -15.32
C LEU A 124 -2.68 1.09 -16.57
N VAL A 125 -3.90 0.79 -17.02
CA VAL A 125 -4.18 -0.01 -18.22
C VAL A 125 -5.35 0.58 -18.98
N GLN A 126 -5.38 0.39 -20.29
CA GLN A 126 -6.52 0.80 -21.13
C GLN A 126 -7.69 -0.20 -21.02
N PRO A 127 -8.96 0.24 -21.22
CA PRO A 127 -10.09 -0.66 -21.34
C PRO A 127 -9.86 -1.74 -22.39
N GLY A 128 -10.24 -2.98 -22.06
CA GLY A 128 -9.97 -4.16 -22.88
C GLY A 128 -8.56 -4.75 -22.70
N GLY A 129 -7.67 -4.07 -22.01
CA GLY A 129 -6.32 -4.54 -21.71
C GLY A 129 -6.28 -5.65 -20.66
N SER A 130 -5.08 -6.10 -20.34
CA SER A 130 -4.81 -7.18 -19.37
C SER A 130 -3.74 -6.76 -18.37
N LEU A 131 -3.84 -7.25 -17.14
CA LEU A 131 -2.83 -7.16 -16.10
C LEU A 131 -2.71 -8.50 -15.38
N ARG A 132 -1.53 -8.76 -14.83
CA ARG A 132 -1.30 -9.89 -13.93
C ARG A 132 -0.82 -9.38 -12.59
N LEU A 133 -1.61 -9.63 -11.56
CA LEU A 133 -1.21 -9.37 -10.18
C LEU A 133 -0.52 -10.60 -9.60
N SER A 134 0.41 -10.37 -8.70
CA SER A 134 1.04 -11.42 -7.89
C SER A 134 1.04 -11.01 -6.42
N CYS A 135 0.96 -11.99 -5.54
CA CYS A 135 1.04 -11.83 -4.09
C CYS A 135 2.06 -12.84 -3.58
N ALA A 136 3.21 -12.36 -3.15
CA ALA A 136 4.21 -13.17 -2.48
C ALA A 136 3.84 -13.32 -1.00
N ALA A 137 3.77 -14.57 -0.53
CA ALA A 137 3.39 -14.90 0.83
C ALA A 137 4.59 -15.46 1.62
N SER A 138 4.67 -15.16 2.90
CA SER A 138 5.66 -15.72 3.82
C SER A 138 5.11 -15.77 5.24
N GLY A 139 5.74 -16.59 6.11
CA GLY A 139 5.42 -16.67 7.52
C GLY A 139 4.35 -17.71 7.89
N PHE A 140 3.89 -18.50 6.92
CA PHE A 140 2.94 -19.59 7.15
C PHE A 140 3.10 -20.70 6.09
N THR A 141 2.47 -21.85 6.31
CA THR A 141 2.47 -22.97 5.36
C THR A 141 1.49 -22.66 4.24
N PHE A 142 2.03 -22.18 3.10
CA PHE A 142 1.23 -21.60 2.02
C PHE A 142 0.22 -22.57 1.41
N ASP A 143 0.61 -23.83 1.20
CA ASP A 143 -0.21 -24.90 0.60
C ASP A 143 -1.32 -25.43 1.52
N GLU A 144 -1.25 -25.16 2.83
CA GLU A 144 -2.29 -25.51 3.81
C GLU A 144 -3.41 -24.45 3.92
N HIS A 145 -3.26 -23.29 3.27
CA HIS A 145 -4.22 -22.19 3.39
C HIS A 145 -4.87 -21.87 2.05
N ALA A 146 -6.18 -21.73 2.06
CA ALA A 146 -6.89 -21.10 0.96
C ALA A 146 -6.51 -19.62 0.86
N MET A 147 -6.47 -19.10 -0.36
CA MET A 147 -6.09 -17.71 -0.64
C MET A 147 -7.12 -17.04 -1.53
N GLY A 148 -7.29 -15.75 -1.36
CA GLY A 148 -8.24 -14.99 -2.18
C GLY A 148 -7.72 -13.63 -2.62
N TRP A 149 -8.30 -13.14 -3.72
CA TRP A 149 -8.20 -11.76 -4.14
C TRP A 149 -9.50 -11.02 -3.85
N PHE A 150 -9.35 -9.84 -3.32
CA PHE A 150 -10.43 -8.91 -3.00
C PHE A 150 -10.13 -7.57 -3.66
N ARG A 151 -11.16 -6.75 -3.86
CA ARG A 151 -10.98 -5.39 -4.37
C ARG A 151 -11.82 -4.38 -3.60
N GLN A 152 -11.36 -3.16 -3.57
CA GLN A 152 -12.07 -2.02 -3.01
C GLN A 152 -12.05 -0.87 -4.01
N ALA A 153 -13.19 -0.62 -4.64
CA ALA A 153 -13.38 0.55 -5.48
C ALA A 153 -13.54 1.82 -4.62
N PRO A 154 -13.24 3.01 -5.16
CA PRO A 154 -13.41 4.28 -4.44
C PRO A 154 -14.83 4.43 -3.89
N GLY A 155 -14.96 4.66 -2.57
CA GLY A 155 -16.25 4.87 -1.90
C GLY A 155 -17.12 3.63 -1.74
N LYS A 156 -16.62 2.44 -2.07
CA LYS A 156 -17.31 1.16 -1.88
C LYS A 156 -16.67 0.31 -0.79
N GLU A 157 -17.41 -0.66 -0.30
CA GLU A 157 -16.88 -1.70 0.59
C GLU A 157 -15.97 -2.66 -0.19
N ARG A 158 -15.15 -3.40 0.55
CA ARG A 158 -14.29 -4.44 -0.02
C ARG A 158 -15.13 -5.63 -0.43
N GLU A 159 -14.94 -6.13 -1.65
CA GLU A 159 -15.66 -7.28 -2.19
C GLU A 159 -14.69 -8.39 -2.62
N GLY A 160 -15.12 -9.66 -2.49
CA GLY A 160 -14.38 -10.81 -2.99
C GLY A 160 -14.37 -10.85 -4.52
N VAL A 161 -13.21 -11.14 -5.10
CA VAL A 161 -13.02 -11.26 -6.55
C VAL A 161 -12.86 -12.71 -6.96
N SER A 162 -11.96 -13.43 -6.30
CA SER A 162 -11.68 -14.83 -6.57
C SER A 162 -10.98 -15.48 -5.39
N ALA A 163 -11.13 -16.80 -5.26
CA ALA A 163 -10.44 -17.59 -4.24
C ALA A 163 -9.98 -18.94 -4.80
N ILE A 164 -8.97 -19.54 -4.16
CA ILE A 164 -8.39 -20.81 -4.53
C ILE A 164 -8.01 -21.61 -3.27
N SER A 165 -8.33 -22.91 -3.24
CA SER A 165 -7.91 -23.81 -2.15
C SER A 165 -6.39 -23.99 -2.09
N GLY A 166 -5.89 -24.48 -0.96
CA GLY A 166 -4.45 -24.73 -0.74
C GLY A 166 -3.83 -25.66 -1.77
N ASP A 167 -4.56 -26.71 -2.14
CA ASP A 167 -4.18 -27.72 -3.13
C ASP A 167 -4.49 -27.32 -4.59
N ALA A 168 -5.04 -26.13 -4.80
CA ALA A 168 -5.46 -25.59 -6.10
C ALA A 168 -6.61 -26.38 -6.79
N SER A 169 -7.29 -27.29 -6.10
CA SER A 169 -8.36 -28.13 -6.68
C SER A 169 -9.67 -27.37 -6.84
N VAL A 170 -9.93 -26.36 -6.03
CA VAL A 170 -11.17 -25.58 -6.01
C VAL A 170 -10.87 -24.10 -6.26
N THR A 171 -11.63 -23.50 -7.18
CA THR A 171 -11.58 -22.06 -7.44
C THR A 171 -12.97 -21.45 -7.40
N TYR A 172 -13.03 -20.21 -6.90
CA TYR A 172 -14.23 -19.39 -6.88
C TYR A 172 -13.99 -18.08 -7.63
N TYR A 173 -15.01 -17.57 -8.31
CA TYR A 173 -15.01 -16.27 -8.96
C TYR A 173 -16.33 -15.55 -8.70
N ALA A 174 -16.26 -14.27 -8.40
CA ALA A 174 -17.43 -13.40 -8.40
C ALA A 174 -18.05 -13.30 -9.80
N ASP A 175 -19.37 -13.19 -9.89
CA ASP A 175 -20.08 -13.16 -11.18
C ASP A 175 -19.61 -12.00 -12.10
N SER A 176 -19.20 -10.87 -11.50
CA SER A 176 -18.69 -9.71 -12.22
C SER A 176 -17.37 -9.96 -12.98
N VAL A 177 -16.61 -11.00 -12.63
CA VAL A 177 -15.28 -11.28 -13.19
C VAL A 177 -15.18 -12.65 -13.89
N LYS A 178 -16.22 -13.52 -13.79
CA LYS A 178 -16.22 -14.83 -14.43
C LYS A 178 -15.90 -14.73 -15.93
N GLY A 179 -15.04 -15.64 -16.40
CA GLY A 179 -14.60 -15.69 -17.81
C GLY A 179 -13.60 -14.62 -18.22
N ARG A 180 -13.33 -13.62 -17.37
CA ARG A 180 -12.33 -12.57 -17.62
C ARG A 180 -11.09 -12.72 -16.73
N PHE A 181 -11.28 -13.12 -15.49
CA PHE A 181 -10.19 -13.27 -14.53
C PHE A 181 -9.90 -14.74 -14.27
N THR A 182 -8.63 -15.02 -13.99
CA THR A 182 -8.17 -16.38 -13.65
C THR A 182 -7.23 -16.28 -12.44
N ILE A 183 -7.59 -16.96 -11.36
CA ILE A 183 -6.74 -17.14 -10.19
C ILE A 183 -5.88 -18.39 -10.37
N SER A 184 -4.64 -18.33 -9.92
CA SER A 184 -3.72 -19.46 -9.87
C SER A 184 -2.74 -19.28 -8.73
N ARG A 185 -2.07 -20.36 -8.32
CA ARG A 185 -1.03 -20.33 -7.30
C ARG A 185 0.15 -21.20 -7.67
N ASP A 186 1.31 -20.81 -7.19
CA ASP A 186 2.56 -21.59 -7.27
C ASP A 186 3.02 -21.85 -5.83
N ASN A 187 2.72 -23.06 -5.33
CA ASN A 187 3.05 -23.44 -3.96
C ASN A 187 4.57 -23.53 -3.75
N SER A 188 5.35 -23.84 -4.79
CA SER A 188 6.80 -23.88 -4.69
C SER A 188 7.45 -22.51 -4.51
N LYS A 189 6.75 -21.44 -4.90
CA LYS A 189 7.18 -20.05 -4.76
C LYS A 189 6.38 -19.26 -3.73
N ASN A 190 5.44 -19.91 -3.03
CA ASN A 190 4.51 -19.24 -2.12
C ASN A 190 3.86 -18.01 -2.74
N THR A 191 3.39 -18.12 -3.98
CA THR A 191 2.89 -16.97 -4.73
C THR A 191 1.50 -17.25 -5.30
N LEU A 192 0.59 -16.32 -5.03
CA LEU A 192 -0.76 -16.27 -5.60
C LEU A 192 -0.77 -15.32 -6.79
N TYR A 193 -1.51 -15.66 -7.84
CA TYR A 193 -1.64 -14.83 -9.04
C TYR A 193 -3.09 -14.56 -9.38
N LEU A 194 -3.34 -13.38 -9.98
CA LEU A 194 -4.59 -13.03 -10.61
C LEU A 194 -4.30 -12.50 -12.02
N GLN A 195 -4.64 -13.28 -13.04
CA GLN A 195 -4.65 -12.84 -14.42
C GLN A 195 -5.98 -12.14 -14.69
N MET A 196 -5.93 -10.90 -15.08
CA MET A 196 -7.10 -10.07 -15.39
C MET A 196 -7.07 -9.73 -16.87
N ASN A 197 -8.09 -10.17 -17.62
CA ASN A 197 -8.23 -9.89 -19.03
C ASN A 197 -9.50 -9.08 -19.30
N SER A 198 -9.57 -8.41 -20.46
CA SER A 198 -10.72 -7.61 -20.86
C SER A 198 -11.16 -6.63 -19.77
N LEU A 199 -10.18 -5.90 -19.23
CA LEU A 199 -10.39 -4.95 -18.14
C LEU A 199 -11.35 -3.84 -18.52
N ARG A 200 -12.23 -3.46 -17.60
CA ARG A 200 -13.27 -2.44 -17.74
C ARG A 200 -13.06 -1.32 -16.74
N ALA A 201 -13.68 -0.16 -16.95
CA ALA A 201 -13.57 0.99 -16.05
C ALA A 201 -13.99 0.63 -14.60
N GLU A 202 -15.03 -0.21 -14.46
CA GLU A 202 -15.51 -0.70 -13.15
C GLU A 202 -14.53 -1.61 -12.41
N ASP A 203 -13.50 -2.14 -13.08
CA ASP A 203 -12.42 -2.91 -12.43
C ASP A 203 -11.37 -2.03 -11.75
N THR A 204 -11.51 -0.69 -11.86
CA THR A 204 -10.64 0.25 -11.16
C THR A 204 -10.86 0.16 -9.65
N ALA A 205 -9.84 -0.32 -8.93
CA ALA A 205 -9.89 -0.52 -7.50
C ALA A 205 -8.48 -0.74 -6.92
N VAL A 206 -8.38 -0.75 -5.58
CA VAL A 206 -7.24 -1.36 -4.89
C VAL A 206 -7.53 -2.84 -4.74
N TYR A 207 -6.60 -3.68 -5.16
CA TYR A 207 -6.68 -5.14 -5.08
C TYR A 207 -5.82 -5.63 -3.93
N TYR A 208 -6.40 -6.51 -3.11
CA TYR A 208 -5.75 -7.09 -1.93
C TYR A 208 -5.74 -8.60 -2.05
N CYS A 209 -4.65 -9.25 -1.68
CA CYS A 209 -4.64 -10.66 -1.40
C CYS A 209 -4.86 -10.92 0.09
N ALA A 210 -5.43 -12.07 0.42
CA ALA A 210 -5.69 -12.48 1.79
C ALA A 210 -5.63 -14.00 1.95
N THR A 211 -5.34 -14.46 3.17
CA THR A 211 -5.57 -15.84 3.58
C THR A 211 -7.04 -16.03 3.91
N LEU A 212 -7.57 -17.21 3.63
CA LEU A 212 -8.95 -17.59 3.93
C LEU A 212 -8.95 -18.83 4.80
N ASP A 213 -9.91 -18.91 5.72
CA ASP A 213 -10.19 -20.13 6.45
C ASP A 213 -10.87 -21.14 5.50
N GLU A 214 -10.38 -22.37 5.45
CA GLU A 214 -10.95 -23.44 4.59
C GLU A 214 -12.41 -23.78 4.93
N TYR A 215 -12.86 -23.46 6.13
CA TYR A 215 -14.21 -23.77 6.63
C TYR A 215 -15.24 -22.68 6.37
N SER A 216 -14.81 -21.46 6.11
CA SER A 216 -15.71 -20.38 5.74
C SER A 216 -15.92 -20.41 4.22
N GLY A 217 -17.12 -20.76 3.77
CA GLY A 217 -17.47 -20.77 2.34
C GLY A 217 -17.04 -19.45 1.68
N PHE A 218 -16.45 -19.50 0.50
CA PHE A 218 -15.79 -18.42 -0.28
C PHE A 218 -16.56 -17.09 -0.46
N GLY A 219 -17.36 -16.64 0.52
CA GLY A 219 -18.32 -15.56 0.36
C GLY A 219 -18.15 -14.29 1.17
N GLY A 220 -17.21 -14.20 2.12
CA GLY A 220 -17.14 -13.05 3.02
C GLY A 220 -15.74 -12.45 3.18
N ALA A 221 -15.59 -11.16 2.87
CA ALA A 221 -14.37 -10.39 3.18
C ALA A 221 -14.10 -10.25 4.70
N SER A 222 -15.02 -10.73 5.54
CA SER A 222 -14.95 -10.63 7.00
C SER A 222 -14.16 -11.74 7.67
N GLU A 223 -13.72 -12.76 6.95
CA GLU A 223 -13.15 -14.00 7.51
C GLU A 223 -11.69 -14.24 7.11
N ALA A 224 -11.01 -13.25 6.57
CA ALA A 224 -9.59 -13.35 6.26
C ALA A 224 -8.74 -12.98 7.47
N ASP A 225 -7.84 -13.90 7.87
CA ASP A 225 -6.96 -13.70 9.01
C ASP A 225 -5.83 -12.70 8.71
N TYR A 226 -5.29 -12.73 7.51
CA TYR A 226 -4.19 -11.87 7.10
C TYR A 226 -4.48 -11.21 5.75
N TRP A 227 -4.11 -9.93 5.66
CA TRP A 227 -4.32 -9.08 4.50
C TRP A 227 -3.02 -8.48 4.00
N GLY A 228 -2.85 -8.41 2.68
CA GLY A 228 -1.83 -7.58 2.06
C GLY A 228 -2.16 -6.09 2.19
N GLN A 229 -1.23 -5.24 1.73
CA GLN A 229 -1.38 -3.77 1.79
C GLN A 229 -2.18 -3.21 0.60
N GLY A 230 -2.36 -4.02 -0.42
CA GLY A 230 -3.08 -3.70 -1.63
C GLY A 230 -2.22 -3.09 -2.75
N THR A 231 -2.63 -3.34 -3.99
CA THR A 231 -2.03 -2.76 -5.19
C THR A 231 -3.10 -2.06 -6.02
N GLN A 232 -2.80 -0.85 -6.51
CA GLN A 232 -3.75 -0.05 -7.29
C GLN A 232 -3.82 -0.55 -8.72
N VAL A 233 -5.04 -0.80 -9.22
CA VAL A 233 -5.35 -1.00 -10.63
C VAL A 233 -6.25 0.14 -11.10
N THR A 234 -5.86 0.80 -12.17
CA THR A 234 -6.62 1.90 -12.77
C THR A 234 -6.86 1.59 -14.25
N VAL A 235 -8.13 1.47 -14.63
CA VAL A 235 -8.52 1.26 -16.03
C VAL A 235 -9.07 2.56 -16.58
N SER A 236 -8.31 3.19 -17.47
CA SER A 236 -8.68 4.48 -18.06
C SER A 236 -8.24 4.54 -19.52
N SER A 237 -9.14 4.99 -20.40
CA SER A 237 -8.77 5.44 -21.74
C SER A 237 -8.01 6.75 -21.59
N GLY A 238 -6.69 6.68 -21.38
CA GLY A 238 -5.84 7.85 -21.22
C GLY A 238 -6.20 8.90 -22.25
N GLY A 239 -6.71 10.05 -21.80
CA GLY A 239 -6.89 11.23 -22.62
C GLY A 239 -5.50 11.68 -23.07
N GLY A 240 -5.07 11.20 -24.23
CA GLY A 240 -3.89 11.72 -24.90
C GLY A 240 -4.16 13.18 -25.21
N SER A 241 -3.58 14.09 -24.43
CA SER A 241 -3.38 15.47 -24.85
C SER A 241 -2.56 15.44 -26.14
N ARG A 242 -3.26 15.31 -27.24
CA ARG A 242 -2.70 15.68 -28.55
C ARG A 242 -2.53 17.20 -28.48
N SER A 243 -1.35 17.64 -28.10
CA SER A 243 -0.85 18.96 -28.44
C SER A 243 -0.86 19.06 -29.98
N GLY A 244 -1.98 19.55 -30.50
CA GLY A 244 -2.15 19.85 -31.90
C GLY A 244 -1.26 21.03 -32.25
N GLY A 245 -0.07 20.74 -32.73
CA GLY A 245 0.77 21.69 -33.43
C GLY A 245 0.08 22.15 -34.68
N ASN A 246 -0.61 23.28 -34.61
CA ASN A 246 -1.26 23.96 -35.74
C ASN A 246 -0.18 24.57 -36.62
N HIS A 247 0.40 23.80 -37.53
CA HIS A 247 1.14 24.31 -38.68
C HIS A 247 0.14 24.87 -39.69
N ARG A 248 -0.26 26.11 -39.53
CA ARG A 248 -0.87 26.89 -40.62
C ARG A 248 0.21 27.22 -41.65
N ARG A 249 0.29 26.42 -42.72
CA ARG A 249 0.81 26.83 -44.02
C ARG A 249 -0.18 27.81 -44.64
N ASN A 250 0.15 29.09 -44.64
CA ASN A 250 -0.43 30.05 -45.57
C ASN A 250 0.60 30.29 -46.68
N GLY A 251 0.38 29.65 -47.80
CA GLY A 251 0.98 30.02 -49.05
C GLY A 251 0.03 30.98 -49.82
N ARG A 252 0.62 32.02 -50.38
CA ARG A 252 0.25 32.83 -51.56
C ARG A 252 1.15 34.04 -51.51
N GLY A 253 2.07 34.29 -52.42
CA GLY A 253 1.93 34.47 -53.87
C GLY A 253 1.89 35.97 -54.14
N GLY A 254 2.90 36.51 -54.82
CA GLY A 254 2.86 37.84 -55.40
C GLY A 254 4.25 38.51 -55.48
N ARG A 255 4.96 38.31 -56.54
CA ARG A 255 5.48 39.13 -57.65
C ARG A 255 5.91 40.57 -57.32
N GLY A 256 7.14 40.88 -57.86
CA GLY A 256 7.60 42.20 -58.27
C GLY A 256 8.64 42.78 -57.31
N GLY A 257 9.84 43.02 -57.64
CA GLY A 257 10.44 43.52 -58.88
C GLY A 257 11.32 44.72 -58.51
N TYR A 258 12.51 44.72 -59.06
CA TYR A 258 13.41 45.88 -59.22
C TYR A 258 14.38 46.32 -58.13
N ASN A 259 15.60 45.91 -58.24
CA ASN A 259 16.77 46.72 -58.68
C ASN A 259 17.36 47.78 -57.73
N ARG A 260 18.61 47.66 -57.67
CA ARG A 260 19.71 48.63 -57.67
C ARG A 260 20.48 48.83 -56.33
N ARG A 261 21.64 48.25 -56.40
CA ARG A 261 22.94 48.95 -56.38
C ARG A 261 23.37 49.71 -55.11
N ASN A 262 24.43 49.24 -54.60
CA ASN A 262 25.78 49.83 -54.56
C ASN A 262 26.32 50.20 -53.16
N ASN A 263 27.58 49.79 -53.08
CA ASN A 263 28.67 50.38 -52.31
C ASN A 263 28.56 50.33 -50.77
N GLY A 264 29.46 49.75 -50.11
CA GLY A 264 30.91 49.84 -50.21
C GLY A 264 31.42 50.36 -48.88
N TYR A 265 32.49 49.78 -48.48
CA TYR A 265 33.50 50.22 -47.53
C TYR A 265 33.54 49.56 -46.14
N HIS A 266 34.53 48.71 -46.03
CA HIS A 266 35.39 48.48 -44.89
C HIS A 266 36.10 49.77 -44.41
N PRO A 267 36.93 49.82 -43.40
CA PRO A 267 37.21 48.88 -42.27
C PRO A 267 37.32 49.65 -40.89
N TYR A 268 37.38 48.92 -39.82
CA TYR A 268 38.50 48.79 -38.88
C TYR A 268 38.08 47.78 -37.83
#